data_5cded94dc2eb51238a35cf56817fe300
#
_entry.id   5cded94dc2eb51238a35cf56817fe300
#
_cell.length_a   1.000
_cell.length_b   1.000
_cell.length_c   1.000
_cell.angle_alpha   90.00
_cell.angle_beta   90.00
_cell.angle_gamma   90.00
#
_symmetry.space_group_name_H-M   'P 1'
#
loop_
_entity.id
_entity.type
_entity.pdbx_description
1 polymer ?
#
loop_
_entity_poly.entity_id
_entity_poly.type
_entity_poly.pdbx_seq_one_letter_code
_entity_poly.pdbx_strand_id
1 'polypeptide(L)'
;TNTGLGSAINSPLYERRYMKLSVMDRLLILNLDTLPKVGNILTMRIKQQLINEVGFKESEIKDFEIRQDGEQIKWKSDAEAVDIEIGDEAKKLLIDALDKSENLNENYISLYDRLKGDGCTQ
;
A
#
# COMPACT_ATOMS: atom_id res chain seq x y z
N THR A 1 22.67 24.74 2.62
CA THR A 1 22.39 24.07 2.82
C THR A 1 22.19 23.84 2.87
N ASN A 2 22.30 24.20 2.96
CA ASN A 2 21.95 23.57 3.18
C ASN A 2 21.82 23.03 2.86
N THR A 3 22.05 23.01 2.67
CA THR A 3 22.05 22.12 2.33
C THR A 3 21.95 20.89 2.93
N GLY A 4 22.22 20.58 3.98
CA GLY A 4 21.98 19.36 4.67
C GLY A 4 20.61 18.82 4.47
N LEU A 5 19.71 19.70 4.23
CA LEU A 5 18.36 19.29 3.99
C LEU A 5 18.24 18.39 2.80
N GLY A 6 18.92 18.73 1.76
CA GLY A 6 18.85 17.93 0.57
C GLY A 6 19.32 16.53 0.81
N SER A 7 20.32 16.40 1.65
CA SER A 7 20.84 15.07 1.95
C SER A 7 19.82 14.20 2.59
N ALA A 8 19.03 14.76 3.47
CA ALA A 8 18.03 13.96 4.16
C ALA A 8 17.02 13.40 3.17
N ILE A 9 16.66 14.18 2.19
CA ILE A 9 15.69 13.74 1.23
C ILE A 9 16.24 12.60 0.41
N ASN A 10 17.51 12.59 0.18
CA ASN A 10 18.10 11.56 -0.65
C ASN A 10 18.52 10.31 0.11
N SER A 11 18.17 10.22 1.37
CA SER A 11 18.59 9.05 2.13
C SER A 11 17.88 7.80 1.65
N PRO A 12 18.54 6.66 1.71
CA PRO A 12 17.90 5.40 1.34
C PRO A 12 16.67 5.09 2.17
N LEU A 13 16.68 5.52 3.43
CA LEU A 13 15.51 5.32 4.28
C LEU A 13 14.30 6.03 3.72
N TYR A 14 14.49 7.24 3.25
CA TYR A 14 13.39 7.98 2.67
C TYR A 14 12.83 7.24 1.46
N GLU A 15 13.71 6.73 0.60
CA GLU A 15 13.27 6.03 -0.60
C GLU A 15 12.53 4.74 -0.28
N ARG A 16 12.87 4.10 0.83
CA ARG A 16 12.21 2.86 1.21
C ARG A 16 10.79 3.06 1.66
N ARG A 17 10.41 4.29 1.96
CA ARG A 17 9.06 4.55 2.43
C ARG A 17 8.05 4.54 1.29
N TYR A 18 8.53 4.55 0.06
CA TYR A 18 7.63 4.56 -1.09
C TYR A 18 7.66 3.21 -1.78
N MET A 19 6.49 2.75 -2.17
CA MET A 19 6.37 1.48 -2.84
C MET A 19 5.40 1.66 -3.99
N LYS A 20 5.75 1.13 -5.16
CA LYS A 20 4.87 1.24 -6.31
C LYS A 20 3.73 0.24 -6.15
N LEU A 21 2.51 0.75 -6.18
CA LEU A 21 1.33 -0.07 -6.06
C LEU A 21 0.42 0.17 -7.25
N SER A 22 0.00 -0.92 -7.88
CA SER A 22 -0.94 -0.83 -8.99
C SER A 22 -2.35 -0.68 -8.42
N VAL A 23 -3.32 -0.46 -9.30
CA VAL A 23 -4.71 -0.39 -8.88
C VAL A 23 -5.09 -1.70 -8.18
N MET A 24 -4.66 -2.83 -8.76
CA MET A 24 -4.94 -4.14 -8.16
C MET A 24 -4.36 -4.24 -6.75
N ASP A 25 -3.09 -3.85 -6.58
CA ASP A 25 -2.44 -3.90 -5.26
C ASP A 25 -3.20 -3.08 -4.23
N ARG A 26 -3.63 -1.89 -4.62
CA ARG A 26 -4.34 -1.01 -3.71
C ARG A 26 -5.69 -1.59 -3.32
N LEU A 27 -6.39 -2.19 -4.28
CA LEU A 27 -7.66 -2.85 -3.98
C LEU A 27 -7.48 -4.05 -3.06
N LEU A 28 -6.41 -4.82 -3.26
CA LEU A 28 -6.12 -5.95 -2.40
C LEU A 28 -5.92 -5.51 -0.95
N ILE A 29 -5.19 -4.43 -0.75
CA ILE A 29 -4.96 -3.91 0.59
C ILE A 29 -6.26 -3.40 1.20
N LEU A 30 -7.04 -2.68 0.43
CA LEU A 30 -8.30 -2.12 0.93
C LEU A 30 -9.31 -3.21 1.30
N ASN A 31 -9.21 -4.37 0.65
CA ASN A 31 -10.13 -5.47 0.93
C ASN A 31 -9.61 -6.48 1.93
N LEU A 32 -8.45 -6.23 2.52
CA LEU A 32 -7.85 -7.15 3.46
C LEU A 32 -8.64 -7.11 4.77
N ASP A 33 -9.26 -8.23 5.12
CA ASP A 33 -10.15 -8.28 6.26
C ASP A 33 -9.45 -8.55 7.59
N THR A 34 -8.17 -8.87 7.56
CA THR A 34 -7.42 -9.15 8.77
C THR A 34 -6.69 -7.94 9.34
N LEU A 35 -6.83 -6.78 8.71
CA LEU A 35 -6.30 -5.55 9.30
C LEU A 35 -7.03 -5.30 10.61
N PRO A 36 -6.32 -4.82 11.65
CA PRO A 36 -6.95 -4.66 12.95
C PRO A 36 -8.12 -3.67 12.91
N LYS A 37 -9.23 -4.08 13.52
CA LYS A 37 -10.40 -3.23 13.62
C LYS A 37 -10.42 -2.52 14.96
N VAL A 38 -9.70 -3.05 15.92
CA VAL A 38 -9.57 -2.45 17.25
C VAL A 38 -8.10 -2.57 17.66
N GLY A 39 -7.67 -1.72 18.53
CA GLY A 39 -6.30 -1.76 18.99
C GLY A 39 -5.98 -0.49 19.77
N ASN A 40 -4.72 -0.31 20.13
CA ASN A 40 -4.34 0.91 20.80
C ASN A 40 -4.31 2.06 19.80
N ILE A 41 -4.17 3.27 20.32
CA ILE A 41 -4.26 4.45 19.46
C ILE A 41 -3.16 4.47 18.40
N LEU A 42 -1.98 4.01 18.72
CA LEU A 42 -0.88 4.01 17.75
C LEU A 42 -1.20 3.09 16.58
N THR A 43 -1.64 1.88 16.88
CA THR A 43 -2.01 0.91 15.84
C THR A 43 -3.11 1.47 14.95
N MET A 44 -4.10 2.09 15.54
CA MET A 44 -5.22 2.61 14.77
C MET A 44 -4.82 3.78 13.89
N ARG A 45 -3.86 4.59 14.35
CA ARG A 45 -3.35 5.68 13.54
C ARG A 45 -2.54 5.17 12.36
N ILE A 46 -1.74 4.15 12.58
CA ILE A 46 -0.96 3.55 11.50
C ILE A 46 -1.90 3.00 10.44
N LYS A 47 -2.94 2.29 10.89
CA LYS A 47 -3.92 1.74 9.97
C LYS A 47 -4.62 2.86 9.19
N GLN A 48 -5.06 3.89 9.88
CA GLN A 48 -5.78 4.99 9.24
C GLN A 48 -4.91 5.67 8.18
N GLN A 49 -3.66 5.91 8.50
CA GLN A 49 -2.75 6.53 7.55
C GLN A 49 -2.53 5.62 6.35
N LEU A 50 -2.37 4.33 6.58
CA LEU A 50 -2.21 3.36 5.50
C LEU A 50 -3.41 3.39 4.57
N ILE A 51 -4.61 3.34 5.12
CA ILE A 51 -5.82 3.34 4.31
C ILE A 51 -5.95 4.64 3.52
N ASN A 52 -5.60 5.75 4.14
CA ASN A 52 -5.64 7.04 3.44
C ASN A 52 -4.67 7.08 2.27
N GLU A 53 -3.48 6.50 2.45
CA GLU A 53 -2.47 6.53 1.40
C GLU A 53 -2.80 5.59 0.25
N VAL A 54 -3.36 4.41 0.54
CA VAL A 54 -3.68 3.48 -0.53
C VAL A 54 -5.05 3.73 -1.14
N GLY A 55 -5.90 4.52 -0.50
CA GLY A 55 -7.22 4.83 -1.05
C GLY A 55 -7.11 5.66 -2.33
N PHE A 56 -8.14 5.58 -3.15
CA PHE A 56 -8.15 6.31 -4.42
C PHE A 56 -8.75 7.70 -4.25
N LYS A 57 -8.10 8.69 -4.85
CA LYS A 57 -8.63 10.05 -4.85
C LYS A 57 -9.59 10.18 -6.03
N GLU A 58 -10.44 11.18 -6.00
CA GLU A 58 -11.39 11.38 -7.09
C GLU A 58 -10.69 11.53 -8.44
N SER A 59 -9.57 12.23 -8.45
CA SER A 59 -8.84 12.41 -9.70
C SER A 59 -8.32 11.08 -10.22
N GLU A 60 -7.91 10.20 -9.32
CA GLU A 60 -7.40 8.87 -9.71
C GLU A 60 -8.53 8.00 -10.23
N ILE A 61 -9.69 8.08 -9.62
CA ILE A 61 -10.84 7.31 -10.08
C ILE A 61 -11.18 7.70 -11.52
N LYS A 62 -11.11 8.98 -11.82
CA LYS A 62 -11.35 9.46 -13.18
C LYS A 62 -10.24 9.04 -14.13
N ASP A 63 -9.01 9.29 -13.73
CA ASP A 63 -7.87 9.03 -14.61
C ASP A 63 -7.69 7.56 -14.93
N PHE A 64 -7.95 6.70 -13.96
CA PHE A 64 -7.80 5.26 -14.15
C PHE A 64 -9.10 4.60 -14.58
N GLU A 65 -10.16 5.39 -14.70
CA GLU A 65 -11.48 4.88 -15.09
C GLU A 65 -11.93 3.74 -14.19
N ILE A 66 -11.71 3.92 -12.89
CA ILE A 66 -12.10 2.92 -11.91
C ILE A 66 -13.63 2.95 -11.78
N ARG A 67 -14.25 1.81 -11.94
CA ARG A 67 -15.70 1.73 -11.90
C ARG A 67 -16.15 0.36 -11.40
N GLN A 68 -17.35 0.32 -10.87
CA GLN A 68 -17.91 -0.93 -10.43
C GLN A 68 -18.76 -1.52 -11.57
N ASP A 69 -18.53 -2.79 -11.87
CA ASP A 69 -19.25 -3.48 -12.92
C ASP A 69 -19.80 -4.76 -12.29
N GLY A 70 -21.03 -4.71 -11.82
CA GLY A 70 -21.59 -5.83 -11.08
C GLY A 70 -20.88 -5.99 -9.76
N GLU A 71 -20.32 -7.15 -9.52
CA GLU A 71 -19.60 -7.41 -8.28
C GLU A 71 -18.10 -7.18 -8.44
N GLN A 72 -17.69 -6.73 -9.60
CA GLN A 72 -16.27 -6.52 -9.86
C GLN A 72 -15.97 -5.06 -10.01
N ILE A 73 -14.73 -4.71 -9.71
CA ILE A 73 -14.23 -3.36 -9.93
C ILE A 73 -13.27 -3.42 -11.11
N LYS A 74 -13.49 -2.54 -12.06
CA LYS A 74 -12.70 -2.51 -13.28
C LYS A 74 -12.02 -1.16 -13.44
N TRP A 75 -10.93 -1.15 -14.18
CA TRP A 75 -10.19 0.07 -14.46
C TRP A 75 -9.53 -0.09 -15.83
N LYS A 76 -8.95 0.98 -16.34
CA LYS A 76 -8.36 0.91 -17.66
C LYS A 76 -7.10 0.05 -17.62
N SER A 77 -6.85 -0.63 -18.73
CA SER A 77 -5.78 -1.62 -18.78
C SER A 77 -4.38 -1.02 -18.68
N ASP A 78 -4.22 0.23 -19.04
CA ASP A 78 -2.92 0.86 -18.99
C ASP A 78 -2.73 1.77 -17.77
N ALA A 79 -3.54 1.61 -16.75
CA ALA A 79 -3.35 2.35 -15.52
C ALA A 79 -2.01 1.98 -14.90
N GLU A 80 -1.20 2.97 -14.59
CA GLU A 80 0.14 2.73 -14.09
C GLU A 80 0.19 2.65 -12.58
N ALA A 81 1.19 1.94 -12.07
CA ALA A 81 1.42 1.90 -10.64
C ALA A 81 1.86 3.27 -10.15
N VAL A 82 1.52 3.59 -8.94
CA VAL A 82 1.82 4.89 -8.34
C VAL A 82 2.64 4.66 -7.08
N ASP A 83 3.56 5.58 -6.81
CA ASP A 83 4.35 5.51 -5.58
C ASP A 83 3.47 5.89 -4.40
N ILE A 84 3.34 4.97 -3.47
CA ILE A 84 2.52 5.18 -2.27
C ILE A 84 3.46 5.14 -1.06
N GLU A 85 3.31 6.07 -0.18
CA GLU A 85 4.13 6.11 1.02
C GLU A 85 3.66 5.05 2.01
N ILE A 86 4.51 4.09 2.31
CA ILE A 86 4.20 3.05 3.28
C ILE A 86 5.42 2.91 4.18
N GLY A 87 5.30 3.40 5.40
CA GLY A 87 6.40 3.32 6.36
C GLY A 87 6.61 1.90 6.87
N ASP A 88 7.68 1.71 7.59
CA ASP A 88 8.03 0.38 8.10
C ASP A 88 6.94 -0.21 8.97
N GLU A 89 6.32 0.61 9.79
CA GLU A 89 5.27 0.11 10.69
C GLU A 89 4.04 -0.31 9.91
N ALA A 90 3.70 0.43 8.86
CA ALA A 90 2.58 0.05 8.02
C ALA A 90 2.88 -1.23 7.26
N LYS A 91 4.13 -1.42 6.81
CA LYS A 91 4.53 -2.66 6.16
C LYS A 91 4.38 -3.84 7.10
N LYS A 92 4.80 -3.69 8.35
CA LYS A 92 4.66 -4.74 9.33
C LYS A 92 3.19 -5.08 9.55
N LEU A 93 2.36 -4.06 9.62
CA LEU A 93 0.94 -4.26 9.81
C LEU A 93 0.35 -5.05 8.64
N LEU A 94 0.74 -4.71 7.42
CA LEU A 94 0.27 -5.42 6.24
C LEU A 94 0.76 -6.86 6.20
N ILE A 95 2.03 -7.08 6.48
CA ILE A 95 2.60 -8.41 6.46
C ILE A 95 1.90 -9.28 7.50
N ASP A 96 1.70 -8.73 8.69
CA ASP A 96 1.04 -9.45 9.76
C ASP A 96 -0.40 -9.81 9.38
N ALA A 97 -1.09 -8.87 8.76
CA ALA A 97 -2.46 -9.12 8.32
C ALA A 97 -2.50 -10.18 7.23
N LEU A 98 -1.54 -10.17 6.32
CA LEU A 98 -1.48 -11.16 5.27
C LEU A 98 -1.15 -12.55 5.84
N ASP A 99 -0.27 -12.60 6.83
CA ASP A 99 0.07 -13.86 7.46
C ASP A 99 -1.12 -14.49 8.18
N LYS A 100 -2.02 -13.66 8.68
CA LYS A 100 -3.19 -14.15 9.40
C LYS A 100 -4.37 -14.50 8.50
N SER A 101 -4.37 -14.01 7.29
CA SER A 101 -5.52 -14.20 6.41
C SER A 101 -5.54 -15.60 5.84
N GLU A 102 -6.74 -16.16 5.72
CA GLU A 102 -6.91 -17.47 5.11
C GLU A 102 -7.73 -17.37 3.84
N ASN A 103 -7.98 -16.14 3.37
CA ASN A 103 -8.82 -15.95 2.19
C ASN A 103 -8.06 -15.28 1.05
N LEU A 104 -6.77 -15.51 0.97
CA LEU A 104 -5.96 -14.87 -0.05
C LEU A 104 -6.02 -15.63 -1.36
N ASN A 105 -5.96 -14.88 -2.46
CA ASN A 105 -5.84 -15.51 -3.77
C ASN A 105 -4.43 -15.26 -4.28
N GLU A 106 -4.14 -15.72 -5.49
CA GLU A 106 -2.80 -15.63 -6.03
C GLU A 106 -2.29 -14.21 -6.18
N ASN A 107 -3.19 -13.26 -6.35
CA ASN A 107 -2.77 -11.87 -6.52
C ASN A 107 -2.05 -11.32 -5.30
N TYR A 108 -2.34 -11.86 -4.13
CA TYR A 108 -1.69 -11.42 -2.89
C TYR A 108 -0.25 -11.91 -2.77
N ILE A 109 0.12 -12.96 -3.48
CA ILE A 109 1.47 -13.51 -3.39
C ILE A 109 2.51 -12.48 -3.83
N SER A 110 2.25 -11.84 -4.96
CA SER A 110 3.17 -10.84 -5.47
C SER A 110 3.29 -9.66 -4.51
N LEU A 111 2.18 -9.22 -3.97
CA LEU A 111 2.19 -8.11 -3.03
C LEU A 111 2.97 -8.47 -1.76
N TYR A 112 2.70 -9.66 -1.23
CA TYR A 112 3.37 -10.13 -0.03
C TYR A 112 4.89 -10.22 -0.24
N ASP A 113 5.29 -10.79 -1.35
CA ASP A 113 6.72 -10.94 -1.65
C ASP A 113 7.41 -9.60 -1.77
N ARG A 114 6.75 -8.63 -2.38
CA ARG A 114 7.33 -7.29 -2.51
C ARG A 114 7.42 -6.59 -1.16
N LEU A 115 6.42 -6.78 -0.30
CA LEU A 115 6.46 -6.20 1.03
C LEU A 115 7.61 -6.76 1.84
N LYS A 116 7.84 -8.06 1.78
CA LYS A 116 8.90 -8.69 2.53
C LYS A 116 10.27 -8.48 1.90
N GLY A 117 10.33 -8.55 0.60
CA GLY A 117 11.59 -8.44 -0.09
C GLY A 117 12.12 -7.05 -0.17
N ASP A 118 11.21 -6.08 -0.21
CA ASP A 118 11.58 -4.72 -0.36
C ASP A 118 12.52 -4.24 0.71
N GLY A 119 12.35 -4.65 1.89
CA GLY A 119 13.22 -4.26 2.95
C GLY A 119 14.43 -5.12 3.04
N CYS A 120 14.40 -6.27 2.45
CA CYS A 120 15.48 -7.16 2.59
C CYS A 120 16.35 -7.19 1.45
N THR A 121 16.15 -6.56 0.49
CA THR A 121 16.87 -6.64 -0.60
C THR A 121 18.10 -7.15 -0.46
N GLN A 122 18.28 -7.90 -0.07
CA GLN A 122 19.41 -8.53 0.13
C GLN A 122 20.45 -8.11 -0.68
#